data_b9dbe7991f14b5ad8e165153c496bc22
#
_entry.id   b9dbe7991f14b5ad8e165153c496bc22
#
_cell.length_a   1.000
_cell.length_b   1.000
_cell.length_c   1.000
_cell.angle_alpha   90.00
_cell.angle_beta   90.00
_cell.angle_gamma   90.00
#
_symmetry.space_group_name_H-M   'P 1'
#
loop_
_entity.id
_entity.type
_entity.pdbx_description
1 polymer ?
#
loop_
_entity_poly.entity_id
_entity_poly.type
_entity_poly.pdbx_seq_one_letter_code
_entity_poly.pdbx_strand_id
1 'polypeptide(L)'
;MSRILVTGGAGFIGSHVAEELVHRHHEVTVLDDLSGGFTDNVCEGARFVQGSINDVELVNSLCAESQFEYVYHLAAYAAEGLSHFIKRFNYENNLIGSVNIINAAVNTGVKCLVFTSSIAVYGSSPTLPMREE
;
A
#
# COMPACT_ATOMS: atom_id res chain seq x y z
N MET A 1 -2.31 -20.70 4.09
CA MET A 1 -2.31 -19.54 5.00
C MET A 1 -0.98 -18.85 4.84
N SER A 2 -0.99 -17.57 4.46
CA SER A 2 0.22 -16.77 4.21
C SER A 2 0.17 -15.51 5.04
N ARG A 3 1.35 -14.94 5.36
CA ARG A 3 1.48 -13.66 6.04
C ARG A 3 1.53 -12.55 5.00
N ILE A 4 0.60 -11.60 5.09
CA ILE A 4 0.38 -10.58 4.07
C ILE A 4 0.36 -9.19 4.70
N LEU A 5 1.13 -8.27 4.11
CA LEU A 5 1.07 -6.85 4.43
C LEU A 5 0.16 -6.13 3.44
N VAL A 6 -0.76 -5.32 3.95
CA VAL A 6 -1.58 -4.39 3.16
C VAL A 6 -1.27 -2.98 3.64
N THR A 7 -0.57 -2.19 2.84
CA THR A 7 -0.36 -0.77 3.14
C THR A 7 -1.52 0.05 2.60
N GLY A 8 -1.96 1.07 3.33
CA GLY A 8 -3.17 1.82 2.98
C GLY A 8 -4.46 1.03 3.26
N GLY A 9 -4.40 0.06 4.17
CA GLY A 9 -5.52 -0.85 4.43
C GLY A 9 -6.66 -0.27 5.24
N ALA A 10 -6.54 0.95 5.77
CA ALA A 10 -7.63 1.71 6.36
C ALA A 10 -8.35 2.62 5.35
N GLY A 11 -7.84 2.70 4.11
CA GLY A 11 -8.45 3.39 2.99
C GLY A 11 -9.53 2.56 2.29
N PHE A 12 -10.19 3.16 1.27
CA PHE A 12 -11.33 2.52 0.59
C PHE A 12 -10.95 1.19 -0.09
N ILE A 13 -9.96 1.19 -0.97
CA ILE A 13 -9.57 -0.05 -1.70
C ILE A 13 -8.88 -1.02 -0.75
N GLY A 14 -7.96 -0.51 0.09
CA GLY A 14 -7.15 -1.34 0.96
C GLY A 14 -7.96 -2.11 2.00
N SER A 15 -9.02 -1.53 2.53
CA SER A 15 -9.90 -2.21 3.49
C SER A 15 -10.60 -3.43 2.87
N HIS A 16 -11.12 -3.30 1.64
CA HIS A 16 -11.74 -4.42 0.94
C HIS A 16 -10.74 -5.52 0.57
N VAL A 17 -9.51 -5.14 0.19
CA VAL A 17 -8.44 -6.12 -0.06
C VAL A 17 -8.08 -6.85 1.23
N ALA A 18 -7.92 -6.14 2.35
CA ALA A 18 -7.61 -6.75 3.64
C ALA A 18 -8.72 -7.71 4.10
N GLU A 19 -9.98 -7.30 3.99
CA GLU A 19 -11.15 -8.10 4.35
C GLU A 19 -11.20 -9.40 3.52
N GLU A 20 -11.05 -9.31 2.21
CA GLU A 20 -11.05 -10.50 1.33
C GLU A 20 -9.91 -11.47 1.68
N LEU A 21 -8.72 -10.95 2.00
CA LEU A 21 -7.57 -11.77 2.40
C LEU A 21 -7.81 -12.46 3.75
N VAL A 22 -8.45 -11.79 4.71
CA VAL A 22 -8.86 -12.38 5.99
C VAL A 22 -9.90 -13.47 5.76
N HIS A 23 -10.91 -13.24 4.94
CA HIS A 23 -11.93 -14.23 4.57
C HIS A 23 -11.32 -15.47 3.91
N ARG A 24 -10.20 -15.31 3.20
CA ARG A 24 -9.42 -16.43 2.62
C ARG A 24 -8.47 -17.08 3.62
N HIS A 25 -8.59 -16.77 4.91
CA HIS A 25 -7.81 -17.34 6.00
C HIS A 25 -6.29 -17.04 5.91
N HIS A 26 -5.91 -15.86 5.41
CA HIS A 26 -4.54 -15.37 5.51
C HIS A 26 -4.33 -14.59 6.81
N GLU A 27 -3.08 -14.50 7.28
CA GLU A 27 -2.67 -13.60 8.34
C GLU A 27 -2.40 -12.22 7.74
N VAL A 28 -3.29 -11.28 7.98
CA VAL A 28 -3.22 -9.94 7.38
C VAL A 28 -2.76 -8.92 8.40
N THR A 29 -1.75 -8.15 8.02
CA THR A 29 -1.35 -6.94 8.75
C THR A 29 -1.65 -5.73 7.87
N VAL A 30 -2.35 -4.76 8.43
CA VAL A 30 -2.65 -3.47 7.81
C VAL A 30 -1.70 -2.42 8.37
N LEU A 31 -0.97 -1.72 7.50
CA LEU A 31 -0.17 -0.53 7.83
C LEU A 31 -0.83 0.70 7.22
N ASP A 32 -1.22 1.67 8.05
CA ASP A 32 -1.87 2.89 7.61
C ASP A 32 -1.59 4.03 8.60
N ASP A 33 -1.34 5.24 8.13
CA ASP A 33 -1.11 6.41 8.99
C ASP A 33 -2.38 7.20 9.31
N LEU A 34 -3.53 6.76 8.76
CA LEU A 34 -4.85 7.37 8.90
C LEU A 34 -4.94 8.79 8.31
N SER A 35 -4.02 9.18 7.45
CA SER A 35 -4.08 10.49 6.76
C SER A 35 -5.24 10.59 5.77
N GLY A 36 -5.74 9.46 5.28
CA GLY A 36 -6.89 9.38 4.36
C GLY A 36 -7.80 8.19 4.63
N GLY A 37 -7.50 7.40 5.66
CA GLY A 37 -8.28 6.24 6.08
C GLY A 37 -8.89 6.41 7.47
N PHE A 38 -9.68 5.42 7.87
CA PHE A 38 -10.33 5.38 9.17
C PHE A 38 -10.13 4.00 9.82
N THR A 39 -9.91 3.98 11.14
CA THR A 39 -9.77 2.73 11.90
C THR A 39 -10.97 1.82 11.75
N ASP A 40 -12.17 2.39 11.59
CA ASP A 40 -13.42 1.64 11.43
C ASP A 40 -13.47 0.83 10.12
N ASN A 41 -12.60 1.15 9.16
CA ASN A 41 -12.47 0.39 7.91
C ASN A 41 -11.57 -0.86 8.07
N VAL A 42 -10.82 -0.97 9.15
CA VAL A 42 -9.96 -2.13 9.37
C VAL A 42 -10.82 -3.32 9.81
N CYS A 43 -10.85 -4.37 8.99
CA CYS A 43 -11.69 -5.53 9.25
C CYS A 43 -11.26 -6.29 10.51
N GLU A 44 -12.23 -6.91 11.18
CA GLU A 44 -11.98 -7.83 12.27
C GLU A 44 -11.12 -9.01 11.78
N GLY A 45 -10.08 -9.36 12.55
CA GLY A 45 -9.14 -10.42 12.19
C GLY A 45 -7.87 -9.93 11.49
N ALA A 46 -7.79 -8.68 11.04
CA ALA A 46 -6.55 -8.07 10.60
C ALA A 46 -5.79 -7.43 11.78
N ARG A 47 -4.47 -7.60 11.83
CA ARG A 47 -3.61 -6.86 12.75
C ARG A 47 -3.43 -5.44 12.22
N PHE A 48 -3.82 -4.43 12.97
CA PHE A 48 -3.60 -3.04 12.60
C PHE A 48 -2.30 -2.49 13.21
N VAL A 49 -1.50 -1.84 12.39
CA VAL A 49 -0.31 -1.08 12.76
C VAL A 49 -0.50 0.35 12.24
N GLN A 50 -0.65 1.29 13.17
CA GLN A 50 -0.71 2.70 12.81
C GLN A 50 0.69 3.24 12.56
N GLY A 51 0.96 3.71 11.36
CA GLY A 51 2.24 4.29 11.00
C GLY A 51 2.36 4.61 9.52
N SER A 52 3.35 5.44 9.20
CA SER A 52 3.60 5.89 7.84
C SER A 52 4.57 4.97 7.12
N ILE A 53 4.36 4.76 5.82
CA ILE A 53 5.33 4.13 4.92
C ILE A 53 6.62 4.94 4.76
N ASN A 54 6.63 6.21 5.21
CA ASN A 54 7.81 7.05 5.26
C ASN A 54 8.67 6.82 6.52
N ASP A 55 8.15 6.13 7.51
CA ASP A 55 8.92 5.70 8.68
C ASP A 55 9.73 4.44 8.35
N VAL A 56 10.98 4.65 7.93
CA VAL A 56 11.89 3.59 7.48
C VAL A 56 12.16 2.57 8.57
N GLU A 57 12.28 3.00 9.82
CA GLU A 57 12.57 2.12 10.96
C GLU A 57 11.38 1.22 11.26
N LEU A 58 10.17 1.80 11.29
CA LEU A 58 8.94 1.05 11.45
C LEU A 58 8.76 0.03 10.33
N VAL A 59 8.90 0.44 9.07
CA VAL A 59 8.71 -0.43 7.90
C VAL A 59 9.69 -1.60 7.94
N ASN A 60 10.98 -1.32 8.19
CA ASN A 60 12.01 -2.35 8.24
C ASN A 60 11.79 -3.34 9.41
N SER A 61 11.50 -2.84 10.61
CA SER A 61 11.25 -3.72 11.76
C SER A 61 9.99 -4.56 11.57
N LEU A 62 8.90 -3.95 11.07
CA LEU A 62 7.66 -4.65 10.80
C LEU A 62 7.84 -5.80 9.79
N CYS A 63 8.57 -5.53 8.69
CA CYS A 63 8.84 -6.56 7.68
C CYS A 63 9.77 -7.65 8.20
N ALA A 64 10.80 -7.28 8.96
CA ALA A 64 11.75 -8.24 9.55
C ALA A 64 11.09 -9.14 10.59
N GLU A 65 10.23 -8.60 11.46
CA GLU A 65 9.54 -9.35 12.51
C GLU A 65 8.44 -10.25 11.97
N SER A 66 7.63 -9.72 11.04
CA SER A 66 6.44 -10.42 10.55
C SER A 66 6.75 -11.40 9.42
N GLN A 67 7.91 -11.28 8.74
CA GLN A 67 8.31 -12.18 7.65
C GLN A 67 7.19 -12.35 6.60
N PHE A 68 6.70 -11.26 6.06
CA PHE A 68 5.63 -11.27 5.07
C PHE A 68 6.04 -12.04 3.81
N GLU A 69 5.09 -12.81 3.28
CA GLU A 69 5.26 -13.53 2.02
C GLU A 69 4.77 -12.72 0.83
N TYR A 70 3.76 -11.89 1.05
CA TYR A 70 3.13 -11.03 0.03
C TYR A 70 2.93 -9.64 0.58
N VAL A 71 3.03 -8.64 -0.29
CA VAL A 71 2.73 -7.25 0.03
C VAL A 71 1.74 -6.70 -0.99
N TYR A 72 0.63 -6.15 -0.52
CA TYR A 72 -0.28 -5.31 -1.32
C TYR A 72 -0.02 -3.86 -0.96
N HIS A 73 0.68 -3.16 -1.85
CA HIS A 73 1.06 -1.77 -1.62
C HIS A 73 0.02 -0.84 -2.25
N LEU A 74 -0.93 -0.37 -1.41
CA LEU A 74 -2.07 0.47 -1.78
C LEU A 74 -2.00 1.86 -1.15
N ALA A 75 -1.04 2.08 -0.23
CA ALA A 75 -0.82 3.37 0.38
C ALA A 75 -0.34 4.38 -0.66
N ALA A 76 -1.16 5.38 -0.93
CA ALA A 76 -0.83 6.49 -1.81
C ALA A 76 -1.76 7.68 -1.53
N TYR A 77 -1.28 8.88 -1.81
CA TYR A 77 -2.14 10.06 -1.83
C TYR A 77 -2.62 10.33 -3.26
N ALA A 78 -3.88 10.04 -3.52
CA ALA A 78 -4.49 10.04 -4.85
C ALA A 78 -5.28 11.32 -5.17
N ALA A 79 -4.81 12.49 -4.73
CA ALA A 79 -5.44 13.77 -5.02
C ALA A 79 -4.78 14.45 -6.23
N GLU A 80 -5.07 13.96 -7.43
CA GLU A 80 -4.46 14.41 -8.69
C GLU A 80 -4.58 15.92 -8.88
N GLY A 81 -5.77 16.51 -8.63
CA GLY A 81 -6.00 17.95 -8.77
C GLY A 81 -5.16 18.82 -7.83
N LEU A 82 -4.73 18.30 -6.70
CA LEU A 82 -3.86 19.00 -5.74
C LEU A 82 -2.37 18.76 -6.00
N SER A 83 -2.01 17.77 -6.80
CA SER A 83 -0.64 17.32 -6.99
C SER A 83 0.34 18.44 -7.38
N HIS A 84 -0.12 19.40 -8.17
CA HIS A 84 0.68 20.56 -8.58
C HIS A 84 1.07 21.50 -7.44
N PHE A 85 0.28 21.52 -6.37
CA PHE A 85 0.48 22.42 -5.21
C PHE A 85 1.21 21.73 -4.06
N ILE A 86 1.15 20.39 -4.00
CA ILE A 86 1.69 19.58 -2.91
C ILE A 86 2.80 18.61 -3.37
N LYS A 87 3.62 19.04 -4.32
CA LYS A 87 4.63 18.20 -4.98
C LYS A 87 5.50 17.44 -3.98
N ARG A 88 6.09 18.15 -2.99
CA ARG A 88 6.94 17.52 -1.99
C ARG A 88 6.20 16.40 -1.25
N PHE A 89 4.99 16.67 -0.77
CA PHE A 89 4.15 15.70 -0.07
C PHE A 89 3.86 14.48 -0.96
N ASN A 90 3.53 14.69 -2.24
CA ASN A 90 3.31 13.59 -3.18
C ASN A 90 4.56 12.75 -3.41
N TYR A 91 5.73 13.38 -3.58
CA TYR A 91 6.98 12.65 -3.75
C TYR A 91 7.35 11.86 -2.48
N GLU A 92 7.18 12.43 -1.31
CA GLU A 92 7.44 11.76 -0.05
C GLU A 92 6.51 10.55 0.13
N ASN A 93 5.21 10.72 -0.07
CA ASN A 93 4.26 9.61 0.13
C ASN A 93 4.28 8.59 -1.01
N ASN A 94 4.14 9.04 -2.26
CA ASN A 94 3.91 8.11 -3.37
C ASN A 94 5.19 7.54 -3.97
N LEU A 95 6.33 8.24 -3.84
CA LEU A 95 7.61 7.77 -4.35
C LEU A 95 8.50 7.22 -3.23
N ILE A 96 8.89 8.05 -2.27
CA ILE A 96 9.83 7.64 -1.22
C ILE A 96 9.21 6.55 -0.33
N GLY A 97 7.95 6.70 0.07
CA GLY A 97 7.24 5.66 0.82
C GLY A 97 7.19 4.33 0.08
N SER A 98 6.95 4.36 -1.25
CA SER A 98 6.98 3.14 -2.07
C SER A 98 8.37 2.52 -2.14
N VAL A 99 9.43 3.33 -2.25
CA VAL A 99 10.82 2.85 -2.22
C VAL A 99 11.13 2.15 -0.89
N ASN A 100 10.67 2.70 0.24
CA ASN A 100 10.86 2.08 1.55
C ASN A 100 10.21 0.69 1.61
N ILE A 101 8.97 0.56 1.15
CA ILE A 101 8.26 -0.72 1.12
C ILE A 101 8.95 -1.72 0.19
N ILE A 102 9.37 -1.29 -1.00
CA ILE A 102 10.06 -2.16 -1.97
C ILE A 102 11.39 -2.65 -1.38
N ASN A 103 12.20 -1.75 -0.79
CA ASN A 103 13.46 -2.12 -0.16
C ASN A 103 13.26 -3.13 0.98
N ALA A 104 12.30 -2.88 1.87
CA ALA A 104 12.00 -3.80 2.96
C ALA A 104 11.53 -5.16 2.43
N ALA A 105 10.68 -5.18 1.41
CA ALA A 105 10.20 -6.40 0.77
C ALA A 105 11.35 -7.23 0.15
N VAL A 106 12.27 -6.58 -0.56
CA VAL A 106 13.46 -7.24 -1.14
C VAL A 106 14.36 -7.80 -0.04
N ASN A 107 14.66 -6.99 0.98
CA ASN A 107 15.57 -7.36 2.07
C ASN A 107 15.03 -8.51 2.93
N THR A 108 13.71 -8.68 3.01
CA THR A 108 13.07 -9.74 3.81
C THR A 108 12.58 -10.94 2.97
N GLY A 109 12.83 -10.93 1.66
CA GLY A 109 12.53 -12.06 0.79
C GLY A 109 11.04 -12.24 0.49
N VAL A 110 10.28 -11.14 0.41
CA VAL A 110 8.88 -11.16 -0.03
C VAL A 110 8.78 -11.81 -1.41
N LYS A 111 7.87 -12.77 -1.56
CA LYS A 111 7.69 -13.56 -2.80
C LYS A 111 7.07 -12.74 -3.93
N CYS A 112 6.12 -11.87 -3.58
CA CYS A 112 5.44 -11.03 -4.57
C CYS A 112 4.96 -9.73 -3.90
N LEU A 113 5.21 -8.62 -4.58
CA LEU A 113 4.68 -7.30 -4.24
C LEU A 113 3.70 -6.87 -5.34
N VAL A 114 2.47 -6.62 -4.95
CA VAL A 114 1.43 -6.03 -5.82
C VAL A 114 1.44 -4.52 -5.60
N PHE A 115 1.76 -3.79 -6.65
CA PHE A 115 1.82 -2.33 -6.64
C PHE A 115 0.62 -1.73 -7.36
N THR A 116 -0.10 -0.85 -6.70
CA THR A 116 -1.19 -0.10 -7.34
C THR A 116 -0.61 1.02 -8.18
N SER A 117 -0.58 0.80 -9.49
CA SER A 117 -0.13 1.79 -10.46
C SER A 117 -1.20 2.87 -10.68
N SER A 118 -1.08 3.64 -11.73
CA SER A 118 -1.97 4.75 -12.06
C SER A 118 -2.34 4.74 -13.54
N ILE A 119 -3.55 5.18 -13.85
CA ILE A 119 -3.97 5.47 -15.23
C ILE A 119 -3.03 6.49 -15.91
N ALA A 120 -2.35 7.32 -15.13
CA ALA A 120 -1.39 8.30 -15.64
C ALA A 120 -0.22 7.68 -16.43
N VAL A 121 0.07 6.37 -16.26
CA VAL A 121 1.11 5.67 -17.03
C VAL A 121 0.78 5.59 -18.53
N TYR A 122 -0.49 5.69 -18.90
CA TYR A 122 -0.91 5.68 -20.30
C TYR A 122 -0.69 7.04 -21.01
N GLY A 123 -0.43 8.10 -20.24
CA GLY A 123 -0.27 9.45 -20.80
C GLY A 123 -1.51 9.95 -21.53
N SER A 124 -1.28 10.75 -22.57
CA SER A 124 -2.36 11.23 -23.45
C SER A 124 -2.60 10.22 -24.57
N SER A 125 -3.45 9.24 -24.33
CA SER A 125 -3.80 8.26 -25.36
C SER A 125 -4.75 8.86 -26.39
N PRO A 126 -4.45 8.74 -27.69
CA PRO A 126 -5.33 9.19 -28.76
C PRO A 126 -6.52 8.23 -28.98
N THR A 127 -6.47 7.03 -28.41
CA THR A 127 -7.49 5.98 -28.60
C THR A 127 -8.17 5.63 -27.28
N LEU A 128 -9.51 5.57 -27.32
CA LEU A 128 -10.34 5.14 -26.21
C LEU A 128 -11.18 3.92 -26.62
N PRO A 129 -11.40 2.92 -25.77
CA PRO A 129 -10.77 2.75 -24.44
C PRO A 129 -9.27 2.52 -24.53
N MET A 130 -8.53 2.95 -23.49
CA MET A 130 -7.10 2.68 -23.36
C MET A 130 -6.85 1.19 -23.25
N ARG A 131 -5.77 0.69 -23.85
CA ARG A 131 -5.38 -0.72 -23.85
C ARG A 131 -3.95 -0.88 -23.36
N GLU A 132 -3.60 -2.07 -22.93
CA GLU A 132 -2.26 -2.42 -22.41
C GLU A 132 -1.25 -2.73 -23.54
N GLU A 133 -1.61 -2.48 -24.80
CA GLU A 133 -0.78 -2.73 -26.00
C GLU A 133 0.08 -1.51 -26.36
#